data_3b1f547fa3933c432bd1689bddfd7f5e
#
_entry.id   3b1f547fa3933c432bd1689bddfd7f5e
#
_cell.length_a   1.000
_cell.length_b   1.000
_cell.length_c   1.000
_cell.angle_alpha   90.00
_cell.angle_beta   90.00
_cell.angle_gamma   90.00
#
_symmetry.space_group_name_H-M   'P 1'
#
loop_
_entity.id
_entity.type
_entity.pdbx_description
1 polymer ?
#
loop_
_entity_poly.entity_id
_entity_poly.type
_entity_poly.pdbx_seq_one_letter_code
_entity_poly.pdbx_strand_id
1 'polypeptide(L)'
;PDTNCLLSCFDHCVRSRDYVNVLVTSKHPRPQWLTMEQAVKHCTQGIGIWEWASNDQGQEPDVVLACCGDTPTLEALAAVTILRKNLPQVKIRFINVVDLFKLQPQSKHPHGLSDADFDALFTKDKPIVFAFHGYPTLIHELLYHRHNRNLYVCGYNEEGTITTPFDMRVQNEID
;
A
#
# COMPACT_ATOMS: atom_id res chain seq x y z
N PRO A 1 -3.04 -6.87 -3.43
CA PRO A 1 -3.58 -7.25 -2.11
C PRO A 1 -4.24 -8.63 -2.10
N ASP A 2 -4.87 -9.06 -3.20
CA ASP A 2 -5.61 -10.32 -3.31
C ASP A 2 -5.60 -10.89 -4.74
N THR A 3 -6.23 -12.06 -4.93
CA THR A 3 -6.23 -12.78 -6.21
C THR A 3 -6.97 -12.02 -7.32
N ASN A 4 -8.07 -11.33 -7.01
CA ASN A 4 -8.80 -10.58 -8.03
C ASN A 4 -7.99 -9.37 -8.53
N CYS A 5 -7.26 -8.70 -7.66
CA CYS A 5 -6.31 -7.66 -8.05
C CYS A 5 -5.15 -8.25 -8.88
N LEU A 6 -4.62 -9.42 -8.49
CA LEU A 6 -3.59 -10.09 -9.27
C LEU A 6 -4.07 -10.43 -10.68
N LEU A 7 -5.28 -10.99 -10.82
CA LEU A 7 -5.85 -11.33 -12.13
C LEU A 7 -6.07 -10.07 -12.99
N SER A 8 -6.56 -8.99 -12.39
CA SER A 8 -6.75 -7.72 -13.09
C SER A 8 -5.42 -7.13 -13.59
N CYS A 9 -4.40 -7.10 -12.74
CA CYS A 9 -3.07 -6.63 -13.12
C CYS A 9 -2.43 -7.54 -14.18
N PHE A 10 -2.57 -8.86 -14.05
CA PHE A 10 -2.03 -9.82 -15.01
C PHE A 10 -2.68 -9.66 -16.38
N ASP A 11 -4.02 -9.50 -16.46
CA ASP A 11 -4.72 -9.24 -17.72
C ASP A 11 -4.19 -7.98 -18.40
N HIS A 12 -3.98 -6.89 -17.63
CA HIS A 12 -3.34 -5.67 -18.14
C HIS A 12 -1.94 -5.93 -18.67
N CYS A 13 -1.11 -6.66 -17.93
CA CYS A 13 0.27 -6.95 -18.33
C CYS A 13 0.36 -7.76 -19.64
N VAL A 14 -0.50 -8.78 -19.81
CA VAL A 14 -0.50 -9.61 -21.05
C VAL A 14 -1.05 -8.86 -22.26
N ARG A 15 -1.87 -7.84 -22.06
CA ARG A 15 -2.41 -7.00 -23.16
C ARG A 15 -1.49 -5.83 -23.50
N SER A 16 -0.62 -5.44 -22.60
CA SER A 16 0.27 -4.29 -22.79
C SER A 16 1.37 -4.59 -23.83
N ARG A 17 1.85 -3.54 -24.51
CA ARG A 17 2.92 -3.63 -25.52
C ARG A 17 3.91 -2.50 -25.28
N ASP A 18 5.14 -2.71 -25.72
CA ASP A 18 6.20 -1.70 -25.79
C ASP A 18 6.73 -1.22 -24.42
N TYR A 19 6.45 -1.96 -23.32
CA TYR A 19 7.07 -1.74 -22.02
C TYR A 19 7.12 -3.02 -21.18
N VAL A 20 7.96 -2.99 -20.14
CA VAL A 20 8.17 -4.12 -19.22
C VAL A 20 7.27 -3.96 -18.02
N ASN A 21 6.50 -4.99 -17.72
CA ASN A 21 5.71 -5.08 -16.49
C ASN A 21 6.38 -6.03 -15.50
N VAL A 22 6.40 -5.66 -14.23
CA VAL A 22 6.88 -6.50 -13.14
C VAL A 22 5.74 -6.68 -12.15
N LEU A 23 5.29 -7.93 -11.97
CA LEU A 23 4.33 -8.31 -10.93
C LEU A 23 5.04 -9.09 -9.83
N VAL A 24 4.91 -8.59 -8.60
CA VAL A 24 5.38 -9.31 -7.41
C VAL A 24 4.17 -9.97 -6.75
N THR A 25 4.21 -11.29 -6.65
CA THR A 25 3.08 -12.09 -6.16
C THR A 25 3.51 -13.06 -5.08
N SER A 26 2.62 -13.38 -4.14
CA SER A 26 2.83 -14.43 -3.17
C SER A 26 2.56 -15.81 -3.75
N LYS A 27 3.28 -16.80 -3.26
CA LYS A 27 3.02 -18.21 -3.53
C LYS A 27 2.06 -18.88 -2.53
N HIS A 28 1.63 -18.14 -1.52
CA HIS A 28 0.74 -18.66 -0.48
C HIS A 28 -0.70 -18.21 -0.69
N PRO A 29 -1.71 -19.02 -0.31
CA PRO A 29 -3.10 -18.59 -0.27
C PRO A 29 -3.28 -17.36 0.61
N ARG A 30 -4.10 -16.41 0.15
CA ARG A 30 -4.38 -15.15 0.85
C ARG A 30 -5.89 -14.91 0.91
N PRO A 31 -6.36 -14.13 1.89
CA PRO A 31 -7.74 -13.67 1.93
C PRO A 31 -8.12 -12.91 0.67
N GLN A 32 -9.38 -12.99 0.29
CA GLN A 32 -9.96 -12.23 -0.80
C GLN A 32 -10.72 -11.03 -0.24
N TRP A 33 -10.29 -9.82 -0.61
CA TRP A 33 -10.83 -8.57 -0.06
C TRP A 33 -11.84 -7.89 -0.98
N LEU A 34 -11.56 -7.88 -2.28
CA LEU A 34 -12.35 -7.16 -3.27
C LEU A 34 -13.06 -8.13 -4.21
N THR A 35 -14.29 -7.80 -4.61
CA THR A 35 -14.93 -8.46 -5.76
C THR A 35 -14.12 -8.20 -7.02
N MET A 36 -14.34 -8.98 -8.07
CA MET A 36 -13.62 -8.76 -9.34
C MET A 36 -13.87 -7.36 -9.92
N GLU A 37 -15.11 -6.87 -9.84
CA GLU A 37 -15.47 -5.52 -10.29
C GLU A 37 -14.72 -4.43 -9.51
N GLN A 38 -14.70 -4.56 -8.19
CA GLN A 38 -13.95 -3.64 -7.32
C GLN A 38 -12.45 -3.70 -7.60
N ALA A 39 -11.91 -4.89 -7.81
CA ALA A 39 -10.50 -5.10 -8.11
C ALA A 39 -10.10 -4.46 -9.45
N VAL A 40 -10.91 -4.63 -10.51
CA VAL A 40 -10.67 -3.99 -11.81
C VAL A 40 -10.63 -2.46 -11.65
N LYS A 41 -11.61 -1.90 -10.94
CA LYS A 41 -11.65 -0.45 -10.69
C LYS A 41 -10.42 0.02 -9.92
N HIS A 42 -10.08 -0.66 -8.83
CA HIS A 42 -8.93 -0.33 -7.98
C HIS A 42 -7.60 -0.44 -8.72
N CYS A 43 -7.38 -1.53 -9.46
CA CYS A 43 -6.17 -1.74 -10.24
C CYS A 43 -6.02 -0.74 -11.40
N THR A 44 -7.13 -0.33 -12.03
CA THR A 44 -7.12 0.71 -13.05
C THR A 44 -6.68 2.06 -12.48
N GLN A 45 -7.09 2.37 -11.26
CA GLN A 45 -6.64 3.57 -10.54
C GLN A 45 -5.19 3.42 -10.04
N GLY A 46 -4.75 2.19 -9.75
CA GLY A 46 -3.43 1.82 -9.25
C GLY A 46 -3.18 2.14 -7.78
N ILE A 47 -4.05 2.95 -7.16
CA ILE A 47 -4.02 3.34 -5.75
C ILE A 47 -5.41 3.80 -5.33
N GLY A 48 -5.77 3.63 -4.07
CA GLY A 48 -7.04 4.15 -3.58
C GLY A 48 -7.27 3.96 -2.09
N ILE A 49 -8.18 4.78 -1.56
CA ILE A 49 -8.68 4.64 -0.19
C ILE A 49 -9.64 3.45 -0.16
N TRP A 50 -9.47 2.58 0.82
CA TRP A 50 -10.45 1.56 1.14
C TRP A 50 -11.38 2.07 2.24
N GLU A 51 -12.52 2.61 1.82
CA GLU A 51 -13.49 3.26 2.71
C GLU A 51 -13.98 2.31 3.83
N TRP A 52 -14.19 1.02 3.51
CA TRP A 52 -14.61 0.03 4.48
C TRP A 52 -13.54 -0.27 5.54
N ALA A 53 -12.27 -0.04 5.23
CA ALA A 53 -11.15 -0.15 6.15
C ALA A 53 -10.82 1.19 6.86
N SER A 54 -11.31 2.32 6.35
CA SER A 54 -11.12 3.65 6.93
C SER A 54 -12.23 4.01 7.94
N ASN A 55 -11.97 4.99 8.82
CA ASN A 55 -12.98 5.57 9.72
C ASN A 55 -12.93 7.10 9.76
N ASP A 56 -12.20 7.74 8.85
CA ASP A 56 -12.11 9.18 8.72
C ASP A 56 -13.36 9.81 8.06
N GLN A 57 -14.22 9.00 7.44
CA GLN A 57 -15.46 9.42 6.79
C GLN A 57 -15.27 10.57 5.78
N GLY A 58 -14.15 10.53 5.05
CA GLY A 58 -13.79 11.58 4.09
C GLY A 58 -13.30 12.89 4.73
N GLN A 59 -13.15 12.93 6.05
CA GLN A 59 -12.53 14.05 6.76
C GLN A 59 -10.99 13.90 6.75
N GLU A 60 -10.30 14.91 7.26
CA GLU A 60 -8.86 14.79 7.46
C GLU A 60 -8.56 13.72 8.52
N PRO A 61 -7.75 12.71 8.20
CA PRO A 61 -7.37 11.67 9.15
C PRO A 61 -6.35 12.18 10.17
N ASP A 62 -6.24 11.47 11.29
CA ASP A 62 -5.15 11.68 12.25
C ASP A 62 -3.89 10.91 11.83
N VAL A 63 -4.08 9.77 11.11
CA VAL A 63 -3.02 8.91 10.58
C VAL A 63 -3.44 8.25 9.27
N VAL A 64 -2.51 8.11 8.36
CA VAL A 64 -2.67 7.32 7.13
C VAL A 64 -1.94 5.99 7.31
N LEU A 65 -2.67 4.88 7.18
CA LEU A 65 -2.11 3.54 7.07
C LEU A 65 -2.11 3.13 5.60
N ALA A 66 -0.93 3.00 5.02
CA ALA A 66 -0.78 2.63 3.62
C ALA A 66 -0.09 1.26 3.49
N CYS A 67 -0.39 0.53 2.45
CA CYS A 67 0.24 -0.76 2.20
C CYS A 67 0.34 -1.07 0.71
N CYS A 68 1.36 -1.88 0.35
CA CYS A 68 1.52 -2.45 -0.97
C CYS A 68 1.94 -3.91 -0.85
N GLY A 69 1.18 -4.80 -1.48
CA GLY A 69 1.40 -6.26 -1.43
C GLY A 69 0.35 -6.98 -0.58
N ASP A 70 0.36 -8.31 -0.64
CA ASP A 70 -0.65 -9.15 0.02
C ASP A 70 -0.45 -9.26 1.53
N THR A 71 0.75 -9.60 1.98
CA THR A 71 1.09 -9.68 3.41
C THR A 71 0.98 -8.30 4.08
N PRO A 72 1.57 -7.21 3.54
CA PRO A 72 1.38 -5.88 4.11
C PRO A 72 -0.09 -5.45 4.20
N THR A 73 -0.92 -5.83 3.24
CA THR A 73 -2.36 -5.54 3.30
C THR A 73 -3.03 -6.26 4.46
N LEU A 74 -2.72 -7.54 4.67
CA LEU A 74 -3.27 -8.33 5.78
C LEU A 74 -2.87 -7.73 7.14
N GLU A 75 -1.58 -7.45 7.33
CA GLU A 75 -1.06 -6.91 8.59
C GLU A 75 -1.59 -5.48 8.86
N ALA A 76 -1.62 -4.63 7.84
CA ALA A 76 -2.18 -3.28 7.97
C ALA A 76 -3.69 -3.29 8.33
N LEU A 77 -4.47 -4.23 7.78
CA LEU A 77 -5.89 -4.41 8.17
C LEU A 77 -6.04 -4.94 9.59
N ALA A 78 -5.15 -5.81 10.03
CA ALA A 78 -5.10 -6.25 11.43
C ALA A 78 -4.78 -5.08 12.36
N ALA A 79 -3.80 -4.25 12.01
CA ALA A 79 -3.46 -3.04 12.76
C ALA A 79 -4.65 -2.06 12.85
N VAL A 80 -5.39 -1.83 11.75
CA VAL A 80 -6.63 -1.03 11.76
C VAL A 80 -7.63 -1.59 12.79
N THR A 81 -7.81 -2.89 12.80
CA THR A 81 -8.76 -3.54 13.72
C THR A 81 -8.35 -3.32 15.18
N ILE A 82 -7.07 -3.47 15.49
CA ILE A 82 -6.51 -3.25 16.83
C ILE A 82 -6.63 -1.78 17.24
N LEU A 83 -6.27 -0.85 16.35
CA LEU A 83 -6.34 0.59 16.61
C LEU A 83 -7.77 1.04 16.86
N ARG A 84 -8.73 0.62 16.06
CA ARG A 84 -10.15 0.95 16.25
C ARG A 84 -10.70 0.47 17.60
N LYS A 85 -10.24 -0.71 18.05
CA LYS A 85 -10.65 -1.27 19.34
C LYS A 85 -10.07 -0.49 20.53
N ASN A 86 -8.80 -0.10 20.45
CA ASN A 86 -8.07 0.48 21.58
C ASN A 86 -8.05 2.02 21.56
N LEU A 87 -8.13 2.62 20.38
CA LEU A 87 -8.08 4.07 20.14
C LEU A 87 -9.22 4.51 19.22
N PRO A 88 -10.49 4.33 19.61
CA PRO A 88 -11.65 4.57 18.74
C PRO A 88 -11.80 6.03 18.29
N GLN A 89 -11.16 6.96 18.99
CA GLN A 89 -11.17 8.39 18.68
C GLN A 89 -10.23 8.77 17.52
N VAL A 90 -9.25 7.91 17.18
CA VAL A 90 -8.28 8.15 16.13
C VAL A 90 -8.91 7.92 14.75
N LYS A 91 -8.87 8.92 13.90
CA LYS A 91 -9.33 8.83 12.51
C LYS A 91 -8.24 8.24 11.64
N ILE A 92 -8.50 7.08 11.08
CA ILE A 92 -7.58 6.32 10.25
C ILE A 92 -8.06 6.35 8.81
N ARG A 93 -7.18 6.72 7.90
CA ARG A 93 -7.36 6.51 6.46
C ARG A 93 -6.52 5.33 6.00
N PHE A 94 -7.16 4.34 5.40
CA PHE A 94 -6.48 3.16 4.86
C PHE A 94 -6.32 3.30 3.35
N ILE A 95 -5.06 3.21 2.88
CA ILE A 95 -4.72 3.32 1.47
C ILE A 95 -4.04 2.03 0.99
N ASN A 96 -4.58 1.42 -0.06
CA ASN A 96 -3.90 0.31 -0.73
C ASN A 96 -3.27 0.79 -2.04
N VAL A 97 -2.01 0.44 -2.25
CA VAL A 97 -1.22 0.76 -3.45
C VAL A 97 -1.01 -0.51 -4.24
N VAL A 98 -1.40 -0.48 -5.52
CA VAL A 98 -1.16 -1.56 -6.49
C VAL A 98 -0.02 -1.20 -7.43
N ASP A 99 -0.02 0.03 -7.95
CA ASP A 99 1.02 0.57 -8.81
C ASP A 99 1.91 1.51 -8.00
N LEU A 100 3.12 1.07 -7.70
CA LEU A 100 4.10 1.85 -6.92
C LEU A 100 4.49 3.17 -7.58
N PHE A 101 4.44 3.26 -8.91
CA PHE A 101 4.76 4.50 -9.62
C PHE A 101 3.73 5.63 -9.38
N LYS A 102 2.53 5.31 -8.88
CA LYS A 102 1.58 6.31 -8.39
C LYS A 102 2.14 7.19 -7.27
N LEU A 103 3.10 6.67 -6.53
CA LEU A 103 3.74 7.40 -5.44
C LEU A 103 4.64 8.53 -5.95
N GLN A 104 5.22 8.40 -7.16
CA GLN A 104 6.04 9.45 -7.77
C GLN A 104 5.20 10.62 -8.29
N PRO A 105 5.78 11.84 -8.35
CA PRO A 105 5.16 12.96 -9.06
C PRO A 105 5.00 12.70 -10.56
N GLN A 106 3.98 13.27 -11.18
CA GLN A 106 3.79 13.22 -12.65
C GLN A 106 5.01 13.73 -13.44
N SER A 107 5.77 14.67 -12.87
CA SER A 107 7.00 15.19 -13.47
C SER A 107 8.12 14.17 -13.55
N LYS A 108 8.03 13.05 -12.81
CA LYS A 108 9.05 12.00 -12.76
C LYS A 108 8.62 10.71 -13.45
N HIS A 109 7.33 10.39 -13.43
CA HIS A 109 6.79 9.18 -14.05
C HIS A 109 5.39 9.42 -14.61
N PRO A 110 5.06 8.88 -15.82
CA PRO A 110 3.72 9.06 -16.43
C PRO A 110 2.56 8.55 -15.56
N HIS A 111 2.79 7.50 -14.76
CA HIS A 111 1.77 6.98 -13.84
C HIS A 111 1.68 7.82 -12.55
N GLY A 112 2.63 8.70 -12.27
CA GLY A 112 2.70 9.47 -11.05
C GLY A 112 1.46 10.33 -10.82
N LEU A 113 1.08 10.50 -9.56
CA LEU A 113 0.01 11.40 -9.17
C LEU A 113 0.44 12.87 -9.25
N SER A 114 -0.49 13.77 -9.51
CA SER A 114 -0.28 15.20 -9.24
C SER A 114 -0.03 15.40 -7.74
N ASP A 115 0.62 16.51 -7.36
CA ASP A 115 0.82 16.80 -5.93
C ASP A 115 -0.52 17.02 -5.23
N ALA A 116 -1.50 17.60 -5.90
CA ALA A 116 -2.85 17.80 -5.35
C ALA A 116 -3.55 16.45 -5.08
N ASP A 117 -3.49 15.49 -6.01
CA ASP A 117 -4.09 14.18 -5.84
C ASP A 117 -3.36 13.37 -4.74
N PHE A 118 -2.03 13.49 -4.69
CA PHE A 118 -1.24 12.86 -3.65
C PHE A 118 -1.59 13.42 -2.27
N ASP A 119 -1.63 14.74 -2.12
CA ASP A 119 -1.98 15.41 -0.87
C ASP A 119 -3.42 15.11 -0.44
N ALA A 120 -4.35 14.92 -1.38
CA ALA A 120 -5.72 14.50 -1.09
C ALA A 120 -5.79 13.08 -0.49
N LEU A 121 -4.92 12.18 -0.91
CA LEU A 121 -4.81 10.82 -0.37
C LEU A 121 -4.02 10.79 0.94
N PHE A 122 -2.77 11.25 0.91
CA PHE A 122 -1.78 11.06 1.97
C PHE A 122 -1.69 12.23 2.95
N THR A 123 -2.44 13.31 2.73
CA THR A 123 -2.36 14.58 3.46
C THR A 123 -1.00 15.29 3.31
N LYS A 124 -0.89 16.50 3.84
CA LYS A 124 0.35 17.29 3.74
C LYS A 124 1.30 17.10 4.92
N ASP A 125 0.76 16.68 6.07
CA ASP A 125 1.48 16.73 7.34
C ASP A 125 1.16 15.59 8.32
N LYS A 126 0.08 14.82 8.06
CA LYS A 126 -0.28 13.72 8.97
C LYS A 126 0.70 12.56 8.87
N PRO A 127 0.91 11.81 9.95
CA PRO A 127 1.76 10.64 9.92
C PRO A 127 1.28 9.60 8.90
N ILE A 128 2.22 9.06 8.14
CA ILE A 128 2.02 7.96 7.20
C ILE A 128 2.80 6.76 7.72
N VAL A 129 2.11 5.66 7.99
CA VAL A 129 2.73 4.36 8.23
C VAL A 129 2.51 3.51 6.99
N PHE A 130 3.59 3.13 6.33
CA PHE A 130 3.56 2.42 5.06
C PHE A 130 4.11 1.01 5.22
N ALA A 131 3.27 -0.01 5.12
CA ALA A 131 3.69 -1.41 5.12
C ALA A 131 4.06 -1.88 3.70
N PHE A 132 5.27 -2.39 3.53
CA PHE A 132 5.81 -2.77 2.24
C PHE A 132 6.56 -4.11 2.28
N HIS A 133 6.33 -4.93 1.27
CA HIS A 133 6.98 -6.25 1.13
C HIS A 133 8.31 -6.13 0.38
N GLY A 134 9.21 -5.31 0.89
CA GLY A 134 10.53 -5.05 0.36
C GLY A 134 11.29 -4.05 1.24
N TYR A 135 12.43 -3.59 0.77
CA TYR A 135 13.26 -2.66 1.55
C TYR A 135 12.65 -1.26 1.62
N PRO A 136 12.63 -0.61 2.79
CA PRO A 136 12.07 0.73 2.99
C PRO A 136 12.63 1.80 2.05
N THR A 137 13.88 1.65 1.62
CA THR A 137 14.57 2.59 0.75
C THR A 137 13.81 2.85 -0.56
N LEU A 138 13.15 1.83 -1.12
CA LEU A 138 12.36 2.01 -2.34
C LEU A 138 11.19 2.98 -2.11
N ILE A 139 10.45 2.82 -1.03
CA ILE A 139 9.31 3.71 -0.72
C ILE A 139 9.81 5.13 -0.42
N HIS A 140 10.90 5.27 0.32
CA HIS A 140 11.52 6.57 0.57
C HIS A 140 11.97 7.25 -0.73
N GLU A 141 12.55 6.52 -1.68
CA GLU A 141 12.95 7.03 -2.98
C GLU A 141 11.74 7.50 -3.81
N LEU A 142 10.69 6.69 -3.89
CA LEU A 142 9.47 7.04 -4.63
C LEU A 142 8.77 8.28 -4.07
N LEU A 143 8.83 8.48 -2.76
CA LEU A 143 8.20 9.61 -2.06
C LEU A 143 9.15 10.81 -1.85
N TYR A 144 10.40 10.72 -2.32
CA TYR A 144 11.42 11.74 -2.04
C TYR A 144 11.03 13.17 -2.44
N HIS A 145 10.26 13.33 -3.50
CA HIS A 145 9.82 14.63 -3.99
C HIS A 145 8.45 15.10 -3.46
N ARG A 146 7.81 14.32 -2.58
CA ARG A 146 6.51 14.67 -2.01
C ARG A 146 6.63 15.63 -0.84
N HIS A 147 5.56 16.37 -0.55
CA HIS A 147 5.55 17.38 0.51
C HIS A 147 5.56 16.74 1.90
N ASN A 148 4.70 15.74 2.13
CA ASN A 148 4.61 15.07 3.41
C ASN A 148 5.85 14.21 3.69
N ARG A 149 6.61 14.59 4.72
CA ARG A 149 7.83 13.91 5.17
C ARG A 149 7.62 13.08 6.44
N ASN A 150 6.43 13.12 7.00
CA ASN A 150 6.10 12.36 8.20
C ASN A 150 5.77 10.91 7.84
N LEU A 151 6.78 10.19 7.35
CA LEU A 151 6.68 8.85 6.78
C LEU A 151 7.49 7.86 7.60
N TYR A 152 6.83 6.82 8.06
CA TYR A 152 7.42 5.61 8.63
C TYR A 152 7.13 4.41 7.71
N VAL A 153 8.17 3.71 7.27
CA VAL A 153 8.03 2.55 6.39
C VAL A 153 8.37 1.27 7.14
N CYS A 154 7.38 0.40 7.28
CA CYS A 154 7.54 -0.97 7.75
C CYS A 154 7.90 -1.85 6.56
N GLY A 155 9.16 -2.25 6.45
CA GLY A 155 9.66 -3.07 5.35
C GLY A 155 10.71 -4.05 5.85
N TYR A 156 11.43 -4.70 4.95
CA TYR A 156 12.47 -5.64 5.35
C TYR A 156 13.68 -4.94 5.98
N ASN A 157 14.04 -5.41 7.17
CA ASN A 157 15.29 -5.12 7.85
C ASN A 157 16.25 -6.31 7.82
N GLU A 158 15.81 -7.41 7.26
CA GLU A 158 16.50 -8.69 7.25
C GLU A 158 17.72 -8.66 6.31
N GLU A 159 18.80 -9.32 6.73
CA GLU A 159 20.09 -9.32 6.06
C GLU A 159 20.48 -10.69 5.48
N GLY A 160 19.54 -11.45 4.96
CA GLY A 160 19.85 -12.65 4.20
C GLY A 160 19.95 -13.94 5.02
N THR A 161 19.20 -14.07 6.10
CA THR A 161 19.05 -15.34 6.83
C THR A 161 17.93 -16.20 6.26
N ILE A 162 18.09 -17.52 6.37
CA ILE A 162 17.01 -18.47 6.05
C ILE A 162 16.21 -18.70 7.33
N THR A 163 14.98 -18.22 7.35
CA THR A 163 14.07 -18.33 8.49
C THR A 163 12.71 -18.90 8.10
N THR A 164 11.91 -19.24 9.11
CA THR A 164 10.50 -19.52 8.87
C THR A 164 9.75 -18.24 8.52
N PRO A 165 8.59 -18.32 7.82
CA PRO A 165 7.77 -17.12 7.55
C PRO A 165 7.35 -16.35 8.81
N PHE A 166 7.17 -17.04 9.93
CA PHE A 166 6.87 -16.42 11.22
C PHE A 166 8.08 -15.65 11.77
N ASP A 167 9.24 -16.31 11.85
CA ASP A 167 10.47 -15.67 12.34
C ASP A 167 10.86 -14.47 11.48
N MET A 168 10.64 -14.55 10.16
CA MET A 168 10.90 -13.44 9.25
C MET A 168 10.04 -12.21 9.60
N ARG A 169 8.77 -12.40 9.97
CA ARG A 169 7.92 -11.28 10.40
C ARG A 169 8.40 -10.66 11.69
N VAL A 170 8.72 -11.50 12.68
CA VAL A 170 9.24 -11.03 13.99
C VAL A 170 10.54 -10.26 13.80
N GLN A 171 11.49 -10.78 13.00
CA GLN A 171 12.78 -10.12 12.74
C GLN A 171 12.64 -8.79 11.97
N ASN A 172 11.60 -8.65 11.17
CA ASN A 172 11.34 -7.43 10.39
C ASN A 172 10.33 -6.49 11.08
N GLU A 173 9.89 -6.80 12.30
CA GLU A 173 8.96 -5.98 13.07
C GLU A 173 7.65 -5.67 12.29
N ILE A 174 7.11 -6.70 11.58
CA ILE A 174 5.93 -6.55 10.71
C ILE A 174 4.68 -7.19 11.35
N ASP A 175 4.75 -7.64 12.57
CA ASP A 175 3.66 -8.31 13.32
C ASP A 175 2.92 -7.38 14.29
#